data_e7298d0739d69675fc7cc8a620b19456
#
_entry.id   e7298d0739d69675fc7cc8a620b19456
#
_cell.length_a   1.000
_cell.length_b   1.000
_cell.length_c   1.000
_cell.angle_alpha   90.00
_cell.angle_beta   90.00
_cell.angle_gamma   90.00
#
_symmetry.space_group_name_H-M   'P 1'
#
loop_
_entity.id
_entity.type
_entity.pdbx_description
1 polymer ?
#
loop_
_entity_poly.entity_id
_entity_poly.type
_entity_poly.pdbx_seq_one_letter_code
_entity_poly.pdbx_strand_id
1 'polypeptide(L)'
;MARALDTAERVGIRLIVSCPELKAEPEATVRRFMNHPATAGYFLRDEPSADDFAELGAWAARIRATDDAHYCYLNLFPNYAPCETLKTDSYREYVNRFDREVPLQLLSFDHYPVVGDTCRPEWYENLEIFSDEARKAGKPFWAFALATAHEPYPIPDLAQLRLQVYSDLAYGAQGIQYFTYWTPEKN
;
A
#
# COMPACT_ATOMS: atom_id res chain seq x y z
N MET A 1 0.68 -13.66 -15.35
CA MET A 1 -0.35 -13.45 -14.29
C MET A 1 -1.31 -14.64 -14.16
N ALA A 2 -1.95 -15.20 -15.22
CA ALA A 2 -2.92 -16.31 -15.09
C ALA A 2 -2.41 -17.52 -14.28
N ARG A 3 -1.24 -18.08 -14.65
CA ARG A 3 -0.62 -19.20 -13.89
C ARG A 3 -0.35 -18.89 -12.41
N ALA A 4 -0.09 -17.63 -12.06
CA ALA A 4 0.09 -17.23 -10.66
C ALA A 4 -1.26 -17.28 -9.92
N LEU A 5 -2.32 -16.78 -10.54
CA LEU A 5 -3.66 -16.85 -9.97
C LEU A 5 -4.14 -18.30 -9.80
N ASP A 6 -3.95 -19.18 -10.82
CA ASP A 6 -4.27 -20.61 -10.70
C ASP A 6 -3.52 -21.28 -9.52
N THR A 7 -2.27 -20.87 -9.29
CA THR A 7 -1.49 -21.40 -8.17
C THR A 7 -1.97 -20.86 -6.84
N ALA A 8 -2.29 -19.57 -6.77
CA ALA A 8 -2.82 -18.92 -5.58
C ALA A 8 -4.15 -19.54 -5.14
N GLU A 9 -5.05 -19.79 -6.08
CA GLU A 9 -6.34 -20.47 -5.83
C GLU A 9 -6.12 -21.84 -5.17
N ARG A 10 -5.21 -22.65 -5.73
CA ARG A 10 -4.92 -24.01 -5.19
C ARG A 10 -4.39 -24.01 -3.76
N VAL A 11 -3.71 -22.94 -3.33
CA VAL A 11 -3.16 -22.82 -1.97
C VAL A 11 -4.01 -21.92 -1.06
N GLY A 12 -5.16 -21.45 -1.55
CA GLY A 12 -6.12 -20.68 -0.74
C GLY A 12 -5.70 -19.24 -0.46
N ILE A 13 -4.87 -18.62 -1.31
CA ILE A 13 -4.50 -17.21 -1.20
C ILE A 13 -5.08 -16.40 -2.36
N ARG A 14 -5.15 -15.09 -2.20
CA ARG A 14 -5.53 -14.16 -3.26
C ARG A 14 -4.38 -13.25 -3.63
N LEU A 15 -4.35 -12.80 -4.89
CA LEU A 15 -3.32 -11.92 -5.42
C LEU A 15 -3.90 -10.59 -5.85
N ILE A 16 -3.17 -9.53 -5.58
CA ILE A 16 -3.36 -8.24 -6.23
C ILE A 16 -2.67 -8.32 -7.59
N VAL A 17 -3.45 -8.16 -8.66
CA VAL A 17 -2.98 -8.28 -10.04
C VAL A 17 -2.01 -7.15 -10.35
N SER A 18 -0.78 -7.50 -10.74
CA SER A 18 0.27 -6.58 -11.18
C SER A 18 0.92 -7.13 -12.44
N CYS A 19 0.72 -6.45 -13.57
CA CYS A 19 1.34 -6.81 -14.84
C CYS A 19 1.37 -5.57 -15.77
N PRO A 20 2.28 -5.50 -16.75
CA PRO A 20 2.40 -4.35 -17.64
C PRO A 20 1.11 -4.04 -18.42
N GLU A 21 0.35 -5.07 -18.78
CA GLU A 21 -0.91 -4.95 -19.52
C GLU A 21 -1.98 -4.20 -18.72
N LEU A 22 -1.92 -4.24 -17.38
CA LEU A 22 -2.87 -3.53 -16.54
C LEU A 22 -2.81 -2.01 -16.73
N LYS A 23 -1.63 -1.47 -17.06
CA LYS A 23 -1.46 -0.05 -17.41
C LYS A 23 -1.78 0.21 -18.88
N ALA A 24 -1.32 -0.65 -19.76
CA ALA A 24 -1.47 -0.46 -21.20
C ALA A 24 -2.94 -0.65 -21.69
N GLU A 25 -3.60 -1.69 -21.19
CA GLU A 25 -4.95 -2.10 -21.59
C GLU A 25 -5.80 -2.47 -20.36
N PRO A 26 -6.10 -1.49 -19.48
CA PRO A 26 -6.70 -1.76 -18.17
C PRO A 26 -8.04 -2.52 -18.27
N GLU A 27 -8.96 -2.10 -19.13
CA GLU A 27 -10.27 -2.73 -19.23
C GLU A 27 -10.19 -4.19 -19.73
N ALA A 28 -9.34 -4.45 -20.72
CA ALA A 28 -9.13 -5.80 -21.25
C ALA A 28 -8.50 -6.72 -20.20
N THR A 29 -7.49 -6.20 -19.48
CA THR A 29 -6.79 -6.92 -18.43
C THR A 29 -7.72 -7.21 -17.24
N VAL A 30 -8.49 -6.23 -16.80
CA VAL A 30 -9.48 -6.39 -15.73
C VAL A 30 -10.50 -7.46 -16.11
N ARG A 31 -11.16 -7.37 -17.30
CA ARG A 31 -12.12 -8.39 -17.75
C ARG A 31 -11.53 -9.80 -17.81
N ARG A 32 -10.22 -9.91 -18.06
CA ARG A 32 -9.53 -11.20 -18.10
C ARG A 32 -9.39 -11.85 -16.73
N PHE A 33 -9.24 -11.04 -15.67
CA PHE A 33 -8.89 -11.55 -14.34
C PHE A 33 -9.99 -11.34 -13.28
N MET A 34 -10.96 -10.46 -13.48
CA MET A 34 -11.97 -10.09 -12.48
C MET A 34 -12.81 -11.28 -11.98
N ASN A 35 -13.02 -12.30 -12.80
CA ASN A 35 -13.80 -13.48 -12.40
C ASN A 35 -12.95 -14.62 -11.82
N HIS A 36 -11.64 -14.42 -11.68
CA HIS A 36 -10.78 -15.46 -11.12
C HIS A 36 -10.89 -15.46 -9.58
N PRO A 37 -11.16 -16.63 -8.93
CA PRO A 37 -11.40 -16.68 -7.48
C PRO A 37 -10.23 -16.15 -6.61
N ALA A 38 -9.01 -16.25 -7.14
CA ALA A 38 -7.81 -15.74 -6.46
C ALA A 38 -7.50 -14.26 -6.76
N THR A 39 -8.33 -13.54 -7.51
CA THR A 39 -8.15 -12.10 -7.68
C THR A 39 -8.62 -11.38 -6.41
N ALA A 40 -7.74 -10.56 -5.82
CA ALA A 40 -8.06 -9.70 -4.69
C ALA A 40 -8.30 -8.25 -5.13
N GLY A 41 -7.53 -7.79 -6.11
CA GLY A 41 -7.54 -6.40 -6.57
C GLY A 41 -6.50 -6.14 -7.64
N TYR A 42 -6.23 -4.87 -7.89
CA TYR A 42 -5.35 -4.40 -8.95
C TYR A 42 -4.32 -3.42 -8.39
N PHE A 43 -3.03 -3.72 -8.59
CA PHE A 43 -1.92 -2.87 -8.15
C PHE A 43 -1.68 -1.75 -9.16
N LEU A 44 -1.73 -0.53 -8.67
CA LEU A 44 -1.48 0.63 -9.52
C LEU A 44 -0.02 1.05 -9.48
N ARG A 45 0.46 1.44 -8.32
CA ARG A 45 1.81 1.98 -8.16
C ARG A 45 2.26 1.90 -6.71
N ASP A 46 3.57 1.90 -6.52
CA ASP A 46 4.24 2.06 -5.25
C ASP A 46 4.79 3.48 -5.14
N GLU A 47 4.59 4.11 -4.00
CA GLU A 47 5.14 5.40 -3.60
C GLU A 47 5.09 6.50 -4.69
N PRO A 48 3.91 6.85 -5.24
CA PRO A 48 3.79 7.93 -6.22
C PRO A 48 3.98 9.30 -5.58
N SER A 49 4.51 10.25 -6.33
CA SER A 49 4.44 11.66 -5.97
C SER A 49 3.04 12.24 -6.22
N ALA A 50 2.73 13.40 -5.63
CA ALA A 50 1.45 14.06 -5.88
C ALA A 50 1.25 14.53 -7.33
N ASP A 51 2.32 14.66 -8.10
CA ASP A 51 2.23 14.97 -9.55
C ASP A 51 1.63 13.80 -10.35
N ASP A 52 1.70 12.57 -9.82
CA ASP A 52 1.16 11.37 -10.46
C ASP A 52 -0.34 11.16 -10.17
N PHE A 53 -0.92 11.86 -9.20
CA PHE A 53 -2.27 11.55 -8.67
C PHE A 53 -3.37 11.70 -9.71
N ALA A 54 -3.31 12.69 -10.56
CA ALA A 54 -4.32 12.90 -11.61
C ALA A 54 -4.34 11.72 -12.61
N GLU A 55 -3.18 11.23 -13.06
CA GLU A 55 -3.07 10.04 -13.92
C GLU A 55 -3.56 8.79 -13.22
N LEU A 56 -3.15 8.59 -11.96
CA LEU A 56 -3.55 7.44 -11.16
C LEU A 56 -5.04 7.41 -10.86
N GLY A 57 -5.64 8.58 -10.59
CA GLY A 57 -7.07 8.70 -10.39
C GLY A 57 -7.87 8.34 -11.65
N ALA A 58 -7.43 8.82 -12.82
CA ALA A 58 -8.04 8.46 -14.10
C ALA A 58 -7.90 6.95 -14.39
N TRP A 59 -6.74 6.37 -14.11
CA TRP A 59 -6.50 4.93 -14.28
C TRP A 59 -7.36 4.09 -13.34
N ALA A 60 -7.41 4.44 -12.06
CA ALA A 60 -8.28 3.79 -11.08
C ALA A 60 -9.76 3.85 -11.48
N ALA A 61 -10.23 4.99 -11.99
CA ALA A 61 -11.59 5.15 -12.47
C ALA A 61 -11.94 4.21 -13.64
N ARG A 62 -11.02 4.03 -14.59
CA ARG A 62 -11.18 3.08 -15.72
C ARG A 62 -11.29 1.62 -15.23
N ILE A 63 -10.45 1.21 -14.29
CA ILE A 63 -10.48 -0.12 -13.69
C ILE A 63 -11.82 -0.32 -12.98
N ARG A 64 -12.22 0.61 -12.11
CA ARG A 64 -13.45 0.53 -11.33
C ARG A 64 -14.72 0.59 -12.17
N ALA A 65 -14.71 1.27 -13.31
CA ALA A 65 -15.81 1.24 -14.25
C ALA A 65 -16.02 -0.15 -14.91
N THR A 66 -14.97 -0.99 -14.89
CA THR A 66 -15.03 -2.37 -15.43
C THR A 66 -15.30 -3.40 -14.32
N ASP A 67 -14.75 -3.16 -13.12
CA ASP A 67 -14.84 -4.04 -11.96
C ASP A 67 -14.86 -3.19 -10.67
N ASP A 68 -16.01 -3.07 -10.06
CA ASP A 68 -16.23 -2.36 -8.80
C ASP A 68 -16.21 -3.29 -7.57
N ALA A 69 -16.14 -4.60 -7.79
CA ALA A 69 -16.13 -5.61 -6.75
C ALA A 69 -14.74 -5.79 -6.12
N HIS A 70 -13.68 -5.54 -6.88
CA HIS A 70 -12.30 -5.64 -6.41
C HIS A 70 -11.69 -4.26 -6.21
N TYR A 71 -10.79 -4.14 -5.22
CA TYR A 71 -10.17 -2.86 -4.93
C TYR A 71 -8.98 -2.56 -5.85
N CYS A 72 -8.77 -1.29 -6.12
CA CYS A 72 -7.48 -0.81 -6.60
C CYS A 72 -6.57 -0.56 -5.41
N TYR A 73 -5.30 -0.94 -5.53
CA TYR A 73 -4.31 -0.84 -4.48
C TYR A 73 -3.13 0.04 -4.90
N LEU A 74 -2.72 0.87 -3.99
CA LEU A 74 -1.56 1.74 -4.12
C LEU A 74 -0.98 1.95 -2.73
N ASN A 75 0.34 2.02 -2.61
CA ASN A 75 1.05 2.30 -1.37
C ASN A 75 1.64 3.71 -1.40
N LEU A 76 1.46 4.46 -0.32
CA LEU A 76 1.94 5.84 -0.19
C LEU A 76 3.28 5.89 0.53
N PHE A 77 4.08 6.91 0.21
CA PHE A 77 5.29 7.25 0.95
C PHE A 77 5.04 7.43 2.44
N PRO A 78 6.02 7.15 3.31
CA PRO A 78 6.02 7.54 4.71
C PRO A 78 6.32 9.03 4.90
N ASN A 79 6.04 9.55 6.10
CA ASN A 79 6.21 10.97 6.42
C ASN A 79 7.66 11.47 6.50
N TYR A 80 8.65 10.57 6.49
CA TYR A 80 10.05 10.96 6.37
C TYR A 80 10.51 11.18 4.92
N ALA A 81 9.65 10.94 3.94
CA ALA A 81 9.94 11.31 2.56
C ALA A 81 10.00 12.83 2.40
N PRO A 82 11.02 13.37 1.73
CA PRO A 82 11.15 14.83 1.53
C PRO A 82 9.97 15.43 0.78
N CYS A 83 9.58 16.67 1.11
CA CYS A 83 8.53 17.40 0.41
C CYS A 83 8.77 17.51 -1.10
N GLU A 84 10.03 17.61 -1.53
CA GLU A 84 10.42 17.60 -2.93
C GLU A 84 10.07 16.28 -3.64
N THR A 85 10.12 15.16 -2.92
CA THR A 85 9.69 13.84 -3.43
C THR A 85 8.18 13.72 -3.43
N LEU A 86 7.54 14.15 -2.36
CA LEU A 86 6.08 14.12 -2.21
C LEU A 86 5.36 15.08 -3.19
N LYS A 87 6.03 16.18 -3.61
CA LYS A 87 5.45 17.28 -4.38
C LYS A 87 4.31 17.99 -3.67
N THR A 88 4.44 18.12 -2.34
CA THR A 88 3.52 18.85 -1.45
C THR A 88 4.30 19.56 -0.35
N ASP A 89 3.69 20.55 0.28
CA ASP A 89 4.33 21.32 1.35
C ASP A 89 4.34 20.59 2.71
N SER A 90 3.54 19.53 2.83
CA SER A 90 3.48 18.69 4.04
C SER A 90 2.99 17.28 3.73
N TYR A 91 3.32 16.34 4.62
CA TYR A 91 2.85 14.97 4.54
C TYR A 91 1.31 14.85 4.67
N ARG A 92 0.70 15.64 5.55
CA ARG A 92 -0.77 15.67 5.70
C ARG A 92 -1.46 16.15 4.41
N GLU A 93 -0.87 17.14 3.74
CA GLU A 93 -1.37 17.57 2.44
C GLU A 93 -1.25 16.48 1.38
N TYR A 94 -0.13 15.74 1.37
CA TYR A 94 0.08 14.62 0.47
C TYR A 94 -1.01 13.55 0.62
N VAL A 95 -1.28 13.10 1.84
CA VAL A 95 -2.32 12.09 2.12
C VAL A 95 -3.71 12.64 1.76
N ASN A 96 -4.00 13.88 2.09
CA ASN A 96 -5.29 14.52 1.80
C ASN A 96 -5.52 14.72 0.30
N ARG A 97 -4.49 15.14 -0.45
CA ARG A 97 -4.56 15.24 -1.91
C ARG A 97 -4.78 13.88 -2.55
N PHE A 98 -4.04 12.86 -2.08
CA PHE A 98 -4.24 11.50 -2.55
C PHE A 98 -5.70 11.04 -2.40
N ASP A 99 -6.28 11.21 -1.22
CA ASP A 99 -7.66 10.79 -0.97
C ASP A 99 -8.68 11.46 -1.90
N ARG A 100 -8.46 12.74 -2.24
CA ARG A 100 -9.33 13.50 -3.13
C ARG A 100 -9.12 13.21 -4.61
N GLU A 101 -7.86 13.04 -5.04
CA GLU A 101 -7.49 12.94 -6.45
C GLU A 101 -7.47 11.49 -6.94
N VAL A 102 -7.22 10.52 -6.04
CA VAL A 102 -7.18 9.09 -6.37
C VAL A 102 -8.23 8.35 -5.53
N PRO A 103 -9.48 8.25 -5.98
CA PRO A 103 -10.60 7.78 -5.18
C PRO A 103 -10.59 6.26 -4.97
N LEU A 104 -9.61 5.75 -4.22
CA LEU A 104 -9.52 4.35 -3.83
C LEU A 104 -10.40 4.03 -2.63
N GLN A 105 -10.69 2.74 -2.45
CA GLN A 105 -11.53 2.25 -1.36
C GLN A 105 -10.80 2.16 -0.02
N LEU A 106 -9.47 2.22 -0.02
CA LEU A 106 -8.61 2.15 1.15
C LEU A 106 -7.38 3.04 0.98
N LEU A 107 -6.75 3.39 2.07
CA LEU A 107 -5.43 4.02 2.13
C LEU A 107 -4.38 2.98 2.54
N SER A 108 -3.16 3.10 2.06
CA SER A 108 -2.04 2.24 2.46
C SER A 108 -0.73 3.02 2.49
N PHE A 109 0.13 2.72 3.44
CA PHE A 109 1.47 3.27 3.53
C PHE A 109 2.44 2.24 4.08
N ASP A 110 3.73 2.45 3.82
CA ASP A 110 4.81 1.78 4.51
C ASP A 110 5.66 2.78 5.30
N HIS A 111 5.88 2.47 6.55
CA HIS A 111 6.80 3.18 7.41
C HIS A 111 7.47 2.17 8.34
N TYR A 112 8.76 1.96 8.15
CA TYR A 112 9.54 1.03 8.96
C TYR A 112 10.23 1.78 10.10
N PRO A 113 9.72 1.68 11.34
CA PRO A 113 10.16 2.55 12.43
C PRO A 113 11.52 2.19 13.02
N VAL A 114 11.94 0.92 12.91
CA VAL A 114 13.15 0.45 13.59
C VAL A 114 14.36 0.56 12.66
N VAL A 115 15.34 1.40 13.05
CA VAL A 115 16.61 1.57 12.34
C VAL A 115 17.74 1.35 13.35
N GLY A 116 18.52 0.29 13.17
CA GLY A 116 19.48 -0.16 14.19
C GLY A 116 18.77 -0.45 15.52
N ASP A 117 19.22 0.17 16.60
CA ASP A 117 18.65 0.02 17.93
C ASP A 117 17.66 1.15 18.30
N THR A 118 17.26 1.97 17.33
CA THR A 118 16.39 3.13 17.57
C THR A 118 15.08 3.03 16.84
N CYS A 119 14.04 3.64 17.41
CA CYS A 119 12.76 3.84 16.75
C CYS A 119 12.72 5.27 16.17
N ARG A 120 12.27 5.40 14.92
CA ARG A 120 12.08 6.70 14.28
C ARG A 120 11.05 7.52 15.04
N PRO A 121 11.39 8.76 15.46
CA PRO A 121 10.47 9.58 16.24
C PRO A 121 9.21 9.98 15.43
N GLU A 122 9.32 10.07 14.09
CA GLU A 122 8.26 10.48 13.19
C GLU A 122 7.19 9.39 13.01
N TRP A 123 7.42 8.16 13.49
CA TRP A 123 6.50 7.03 13.23
C TRP A 123 5.10 7.24 13.78
N TYR A 124 4.99 7.66 15.03
CA TYR A 124 3.69 7.91 15.65
C TYR A 124 2.94 9.07 15.01
N GLU A 125 3.67 10.12 14.58
CA GLU A 125 3.07 11.21 13.80
C GLU A 125 2.50 10.69 12.47
N ASN A 126 3.23 9.79 11.78
CA ASN A 126 2.72 9.15 10.56
C ASN A 126 1.40 8.42 10.82
N LEU A 127 1.35 7.61 11.87
CA LEU A 127 0.14 6.87 12.27
C LEU A 127 -1.00 7.81 12.63
N GLU A 128 -0.75 8.89 13.35
CA GLU A 128 -1.75 9.92 13.68
C GLU A 128 -2.33 10.57 12.43
N ILE A 129 -1.47 10.98 11.49
CA ILE A 129 -1.91 11.60 10.24
C ILE A 129 -2.79 10.63 9.44
N PHE A 130 -2.34 9.39 9.27
CA PHE A 130 -3.11 8.37 8.53
C PHE A 130 -4.45 8.04 9.20
N SER A 131 -4.44 7.82 10.51
CA SER A 131 -5.65 7.58 11.29
C SER A 131 -6.67 8.71 11.16
N ASP A 132 -6.20 9.96 11.24
CA ASP A 132 -7.04 11.14 11.10
C ASP A 132 -7.63 11.28 9.70
N GLU A 133 -6.80 11.20 8.67
CA GLU A 133 -7.26 11.38 7.28
C GLU A 133 -8.14 10.21 6.84
N ALA A 134 -7.82 8.97 7.21
CA ALA A 134 -8.65 7.80 6.95
C ALA A 134 -10.03 7.93 7.60
N ARG A 135 -10.09 8.40 8.86
CA ARG A 135 -11.34 8.64 9.57
C ARG A 135 -12.18 9.74 8.91
N LYS A 136 -11.56 10.84 8.49
CA LYS A 136 -12.25 11.94 7.75
C LYS A 136 -12.80 11.46 6.42
N ALA A 137 -12.04 10.62 5.72
CA ALA A 137 -12.44 10.02 4.44
C ALA A 137 -13.50 8.91 4.59
N GLY A 138 -13.72 8.38 5.80
CA GLY A 138 -14.57 7.21 6.04
C GLY A 138 -14.01 5.93 5.40
N LYS A 139 -12.68 5.82 5.30
CA LYS A 139 -11.99 4.70 4.64
C LYS A 139 -11.14 3.89 5.63
N PRO A 140 -10.98 2.58 5.41
CA PRO A 140 -9.97 1.79 6.10
C PRO A 140 -8.57 2.21 5.66
N PHE A 141 -7.58 1.97 6.52
CA PHE A 141 -6.19 2.03 6.10
C PHE A 141 -5.44 0.75 6.46
N TRP A 142 -4.42 0.46 5.67
CA TRP A 142 -3.50 -0.65 5.86
C TRP A 142 -2.09 -0.12 6.09
N ALA A 143 -1.36 -0.78 6.97
CA ALA A 143 0.01 -0.43 7.31
C ALA A 143 0.96 -1.59 7.08
N PHE A 144 2.21 -1.30 6.73
CA PHE A 144 3.26 -2.30 6.60
C PHE A 144 4.04 -2.47 7.90
N ALA A 145 4.29 -3.71 8.26
CA ALA A 145 5.29 -4.10 9.23
C ALA A 145 6.50 -4.74 8.52
N LEU A 146 7.70 -4.29 8.83
CA LEU A 146 8.92 -4.90 8.34
C LEU A 146 9.11 -6.28 8.98
N ALA A 147 9.33 -7.31 8.17
CA ALA A 147 9.48 -8.70 8.62
C ALA A 147 10.80 -9.34 8.16
N THR A 148 11.64 -8.64 7.43
CA THR A 148 12.92 -9.11 6.91
C THR A 148 13.95 -7.98 6.86
N ALA A 149 15.22 -8.32 6.65
CA ALA A 149 16.24 -7.29 6.41
C ALA A 149 15.98 -6.54 5.10
N HIS A 150 16.11 -5.24 5.15
CA HIS A 150 16.02 -4.35 4.00
C HIS A 150 16.83 -3.08 4.29
N GLU A 151 17.94 -2.86 3.60
CA GLU A 151 18.85 -1.73 3.88
C GLU A 151 18.10 -0.38 3.94
N PRO A 152 18.24 0.42 5.01
CA PRO A 152 19.14 0.26 6.18
C PRO A 152 18.52 -0.49 7.39
N TYR A 153 17.43 -1.22 7.20
CA TYR A 153 16.66 -1.83 8.27
C TYR A 153 17.19 -3.23 8.62
N PRO A 154 17.36 -3.55 9.93
CA PRO A 154 17.73 -4.89 10.36
C PRO A 154 16.55 -5.87 10.26
N ILE A 155 16.83 -7.16 10.40
CA ILE A 155 15.76 -8.13 10.68
C ILE A 155 15.16 -7.77 12.02
N PRO A 156 13.84 -7.47 12.12
CA PRO A 156 13.23 -7.15 13.39
C PRO A 156 13.16 -8.38 14.30
N ASP A 157 13.42 -8.19 15.57
CA ASP A 157 13.14 -9.19 16.58
C ASP A 157 11.62 -9.28 16.88
N LEU A 158 11.23 -10.23 17.72
CA LEU A 158 9.80 -10.45 18.06
C LEU A 158 9.18 -9.22 18.78
N ALA A 159 9.95 -8.51 19.60
CA ALA A 159 9.46 -7.32 20.30
C ALA A 159 9.24 -6.16 19.33
N GLN A 160 10.19 -5.97 18.42
CA GLN A 160 10.12 -4.95 17.36
C GLN A 160 8.98 -5.23 16.37
N LEU A 161 8.78 -6.49 15.99
CA LEU A 161 7.65 -6.85 15.12
C LEU A 161 6.30 -6.63 15.83
N ARG A 162 6.19 -6.99 17.10
CA ARG A 162 5.00 -6.72 17.91
C ARG A 162 4.76 -5.22 18.08
N LEU A 163 5.81 -4.44 18.32
CA LEU A 163 5.70 -2.99 18.42
C LEU A 163 5.05 -2.41 17.16
N GLN A 164 5.53 -2.77 15.98
CA GLN A 164 4.96 -2.34 14.70
C GLN A 164 3.48 -2.72 14.59
N VAL A 165 3.18 -4.01 14.65
CA VAL A 165 1.81 -4.53 14.44
C VAL A 165 0.82 -3.95 15.45
N TYR A 166 1.17 -3.92 16.74
CA TYR A 166 0.23 -3.43 17.76
C TYR A 166 0.07 -1.91 17.75
N SER A 167 1.08 -1.16 17.36
CA SER A 167 0.91 0.28 17.16
C SER A 167 0.01 0.57 15.97
N ASP A 168 0.23 -0.08 14.83
CA ASP A 168 -0.64 0.06 13.65
C ASP A 168 -2.11 -0.23 14.01
N LEU A 169 -2.36 -1.34 14.71
CA LEU A 169 -3.72 -1.70 15.17
C LEU A 169 -4.28 -0.69 16.19
N ALA A 170 -3.47 -0.18 17.11
CA ALA A 170 -3.90 0.78 18.12
C ALA A 170 -4.31 2.13 17.49
N TYR A 171 -3.68 2.51 16.38
CA TYR A 171 -4.04 3.69 15.60
C TYR A 171 -5.18 3.43 14.60
N GLY A 172 -5.69 2.21 14.53
CA GLY A 172 -6.90 1.86 13.78
C GLY A 172 -6.66 1.27 12.40
N ALA A 173 -5.47 0.72 12.11
CA ALA A 173 -5.26 -0.03 10.89
C ALA A 173 -6.19 -1.25 10.84
N GLN A 174 -6.87 -1.46 9.72
CA GLN A 174 -7.73 -2.63 9.48
C GLN A 174 -7.05 -3.74 8.68
N GLY A 175 -5.86 -3.48 8.15
CA GLY A 175 -5.03 -4.45 7.46
C GLY A 175 -3.56 -4.29 7.84
N ILE A 176 -2.90 -5.41 8.11
CA ILE A 176 -1.46 -5.45 8.31
C ILE A 176 -0.83 -6.16 7.12
N GLN A 177 0.16 -5.53 6.56
CA GLN A 177 0.95 -6.04 5.45
C GLN A 177 2.37 -6.32 5.96
N TYR A 178 3.01 -7.34 5.42
CA TYR A 178 4.39 -7.65 5.80
C TYR A 178 5.33 -7.44 4.64
N PHE A 179 6.36 -6.64 4.83
CA PHE A 179 7.49 -6.56 3.93
C PHE A 179 8.65 -7.35 4.52
N THR A 180 8.96 -8.54 4.03
CA THR A 180 8.33 -9.30 2.97
C THR A 180 8.54 -10.79 3.23
N TYR A 181 7.88 -11.67 2.49
CA TYR A 181 7.97 -13.13 2.66
C TYR A 181 9.37 -13.67 2.38
N TRP A 182 10.12 -13.07 1.48
CA TRP A 182 11.52 -13.41 1.20
C TRP A 182 12.39 -12.18 1.36
N THR A 183 13.67 -12.36 1.71
CA THR A 183 14.61 -11.25 1.78
C THR A 183 14.89 -10.69 0.38
N PRO A 184 14.82 -9.38 0.17
CA PRO A 184 15.24 -8.75 -1.07
C PRO A 184 16.77 -8.76 -1.24
N GLU A 185 17.52 -8.92 -0.15
CA GLU A 185 18.97 -8.98 -0.17
C GLU A 185 19.45 -10.40 -0.53
N LYS A 186 20.35 -10.49 -1.47
CA LYS A 186 21.08 -11.73 -1.71
C LYS A 186 22.14 -11.88 -0.61
N ASN A 187 21.99 -12.90 0.23
CA ASN A 187 23.07 -13.36 1.11
C ASN A 187 24.30 -13.78 0.29
#